data_4f4ef6c0dd1764c9695fb640c5e53814
#
_entry.id   4f4ef6c0dd1764c9695fb640c5e53814
#
_cell.length_a   1.000
_cell.length_b   1.000
_cell.length_c   1.000
_cell.angle_alpha   90.00
_cell.angle_beta   90.00
_cell.angle_gamma   90.00
#
_symmetry.space_group_name_H-M   'P 1'
#
loop_
_entity.id
_entity.type
_entity.pdbx_description
1 polymer ?
#
loop_
_entity_poly.entity_id
_entity_poly.type
_entity_poly.pdbx_seq_one_letter_code
_entity_poly.pdbx_strand_id
1 'polypeptide(L)'
;MHKIFKFLKSWVGALAIVAVLYFTGLLGSISFLAQSAILKTGLMNASIEMPDEDEYFNYGFKIKDLEGNVLDFAQFKGKVLFINLWATWCGPCRAEMPTIQKLYDNIGHDPNIEFVMLSIDRDKDLDKVIRYLKDKGYTFNGYMPSGYLTRQLDVPSIPTTFVVSKNGKILTKEVGTTNFNTNRFFKFLKAEADK
;
A
#
# COMPACT_ATOMS: atom_id res chain seq x y z
N MET A 1 0.42 -9.57 -50.27
CA MET A 1 0.06 -8.25 -49.76
C MET A 1 -1.22 -8.23 -48.89
N HIS A 2 -2.27 -8.93 -49.24
CA HIS A 2 -3.57 -8.91 -48.51
C HIS A 2 -3.51 -9.42 -47.05
N LYS A 3 -2.67 -10.40 -46.74
CA LYS A 3 -2.51 -10.95 -45.37
C LYS A 3 -1.82 -9.97 -44.42
N ILE A 4 -0.82 -9.21 -44.89
CA ILE A 4 -0.11 -8.21 -44.12
C ILE A 4 -1.04 -7.05 -43.75
N PHE A 5 -1.90 -6.64 -44.67
CA PHE A 5 -2.84 -5.54 -44.47
C PHE A 5 -3.94 -5.88 -43.44
N LYS A 6 -4.41 -7.14 -43.43
CA LYS A 6 -5.33 -7.63 -42.36
C LYS A 6 -4.67 -7.68 -40.99
N PHE A 7 -3.41 -8.08 -40.96
CA PHE A 7 -2.65 -8.13 -39.71
C PHE A 7 -2.41 -6.72 -39.13
N LEU A 8 -2.02 -5.75 -39.98
CA LEU A 8 -1.86 -4.35 -39.57
C LEU A 8 -3.16 -3.73 -39.04
N LYS A 9 -4.29 -3.97 -39.72
CA LYS A 9 -5.62 -3.48 -39.26
C LYS A 9 -6.00 -4.01 -37.87
N SER A 10 -5.67 -5.28 -37.59
CA SER A 10 -5.93 -5.89 -36.29
C SER A 10 -5.12 -5.21 -35.16
N TRP A 11 -3.84 -4.87 -35.42
CA TRP A 11 -2.98 -4.19 -34.45
C TRP A 11 -3.39 -2.72 -34.22
N VAL A 12 -3.79 -2.02 -35.25
CA VAL A 12 -4.31 -0.66 -35.13
C VAL A 12 -5.60 -0.63 -34.29
N GLY A 13 -6.49 -1.60 -34.47
CA GLY A 13 -7.69 -1.75 -33.65
C GLY A 13 -7.35 -2.03 -32.18
N ALA A 14 -6.40 -2.93 -31.92
CA ALA A 14 -5.96 -3.24 -30.56
C ALA A 14 -5.31 -2.01 -29.88
N LEU A 15 -4.45 -1.29 -30.58
CA LEU A 15 -3.84 -0.06 -30.07
C LEU A 15 -4.87 1.03 -29.79
N ALA A 16 -5.88 1.19 -30.65
CA ALA A 16 -6.98 2.15 -30.44
C ALA A 16 -7.78 1.80 -29.16
N ILE A 17 -8.10 0.52 -28.95
CA ILE A 17 -8.78 0.06 -27.73
C ILE A 17 -7.93 0.35 -26.48
N VAL A 18 -6.64 0.03 -26.51
CA VAL A 18 -5.73 0.33 -25.38
C VAL A 18 -5.66 1.82 -25.11
N ALA A 19 -5.57 2.65 -26.16
CA ALA A 19 -5.56 4.10 -26.01
C ALA A 19 -6.87 4.62 -25.39
N VAL A 20 -8.02 4.15 -25.84
CA VAL A 20 -9.34 4.52 -25.26
C VAL A 20 -9.40 4.11 -23.78
N LEU A 21 -9.02 2.89 -23.44
CA LEU A 21 -8.99 2.39 -22.06
C LEU A 21 -8.03 3.21 -21.18
N TYR A 22 -6.90 3.63 -21.74
CA TYR A 22 -5.94 4.49 -21.04
C TYR A 22 -6.51 5.89 -20.76
N PHE A 23 -7.05 6.57 -21.80
CA PHE A 23 -7.58 7.93 -21.65
C PHE A 23 -8.88 7.99 -20.83
N THR A 24 -9.67 6.93 -20.81
CA THR A 24 -10.89 6.86 -19.99
C THR A 24 -10.61 6.43 -18.53
N GLY A 25 -9.36 6.06 -18.17
CA GLY A 25 -9.02 5.53 -16.85
C GLY A 25 -9.57 4.12 -16.55
N LEU A 26 -10.18 3.48 -17.55
CA LEU A 26 -10.78 2.15 -17.39
C LEU A 26 -9.74 1.06 -17.10
N LEU A 27 -8.50 1.24 -17.56
CA LEU A 27 -7.40 0.32 -17.25
C LEU A 27 -7.17 0.16 -15.75
N GLY A 28 -7.23 1.28 -14.99
CA GLY A 28 -7.12 1.24 -13.53
C GLY A 28 -8.27 0.49 -12.85
N SER A 29 -9.48 0.61 -13.40
CA SER A 29 -10.66 -0.10 -12.87
C SER A 29 -10.60 -1.60 -13.16
N ILE A 30 -10.16 -1.98 -14.35
CA ILE A 30 -9.97 -3.40 -14.73
C ILE A 30 -8.87 -4.04 -13.88
N SER A 31 -7.74 -3.35 -13.71
CA SER A 31 -6.64 -3.81 -12.86
C SER A 31 -7.11 -4.00 -11.40
N PHE A 32 -7.86 -3.06 -10.85
CA PHE A 32 -8.45 -3.16 -9.52
C PHE A 32 -9.35 -4.38 -9.38
N LEU A 33 -10.27 -4.62 -10.33
CA LEU A 33 -11.19 -5.76 -10.28
C LEU A 33 -10.45 -7.10 -10.39
N ALA A 34 -9.50 -7.21 -11.31
CA ALA A 34 -8.70 -8.42 -11.49
C ALA A 34 -7.89 -8.76 -10.23
N GLN A 35 -7.21 -7.79 -9.65
CA GLN A 35 -6.43 -8.00 -8.43
C GLN A 35 -7.31 -8.29 -7.21
N SER A 36 -8.45 -7.60 -7.09
CA SER A 36 -9.42 -7.90 -6.01
C SER A 36 -9.98 -9.32 -6.10
N ALA A 37 -10.15 -9.85 -7.32
CA ALA A 37 -10.57 -11.23 -7.50
C ALA A 37 -9.46 -12.21 -7.09
N ILE A 38 -8.20 -11.96 -7.50
CA ILE A 38 -7.05 -12.81 -7.17
C ILE A 38 -6.78 -12.81 -5.65
N LEU A 39 -6.91 -11.66 -4.96
CA LEU A 39 -6.77 -11.59 -3.51
C LEU A 39 -7.71 -12.52 -2.75
N LYS A 40 -8.92 -12.78 -3.30
CA LYS A 40 -9.88 -13.71 -2.70
C LYS A 40 -9.48 -15.17 -2.83
N THR A 41 -8.60 -15.51 -3.77
CA THR A 41 -8.12 -16.89 -3.97
C THR A 41 -7.06 -17.32 -2.96
N GLY A 42 -6.48 -16.39 -2.20
CA GLY A 42 -5.39 -16.65 -1.26
C GLY A 42 -4.00 -16.80 -1.90
N LEU A 43 -3.89 -16.67 -3.23
CA LEU A 43 -2.61 -16.77 -3.95
C LEU A 43 -1.65 -15.60 -3.63
N MET A 44 -2.18 -14.49 -3.14
CA MET A 44 -1.41 -13.28 -2.79
C MET A 44 -1.50 -12.97 -1.30
N ASN A 45 -1.48 -13.99 -0.46
CA ASN A 45 -1.44 -13.78 1.00
C ASN A 45 -0.06 -13.25 1.42
N ALA A 46 -0.06 -12.38 2.43
CA ALA A 46 1.16 -11.83 3.02
C ALA A 46 2.12 -12.96 3.41
N SER A 47 3.36 -12.86 2.98
CA SER A 47 4.45 -13.70 3.44
C SER A 47 4.95 -13.19 4.80
N ILE A 48 5.60 -14.07 5.55
CA ILE A 48 6.32 -13.69 6.78
C ILE A 48 7.76 -14.14 6.53
N GLU A 49 8.32 -13.67 5.41
CA GLU A 49 9.73 -13.90 5.11
C GLU A 49 10.51 -12.74 5.70
N MET A 50 11.34 -13.07 6.71
CA MET A 50 12.23 -12.09 7.29
C MET A 50 13.39 -11.81 6.31
N PRO A 51 13.85 -10.56 6.21
CA PRO A 51 15.05 -10.25 5.45
C PRO A 51 16.23 -11.10 5.93
N ASP A 52 17.10 -11.51 4.99
CA ASP A 52 18.29 -12.36 5.29
C ASP A 52 19.30 -11.66 6.20
N GLU A 53 19.28 -10.32 6.25
CA GLU A 53 20.13 -9.50 7.11
C GLU A 53 19.30 -8.69 8.10
N ASP A 54 19.89 -8.37 9.26
CA ASP A 54 19.28 -7.51 10.28
C ASP A 54 19.25 -6.06 9.78
N GLU A 55 18.15 -5.68 9.12
CA GLU A 55 17.92 -4.31 8.66
C GLU A 55 17.08 -3.56 9.69
N TYR A 56 17.59 -2.38 10.13
CA TYR A 56 16.88 -1.51 11.04
C TYR A 56 16.24 -0.33 10.31
N PHE A 57 15.01 -0.02 10.70
CA PHE A 57 14.23 1.05 10.10
C PHE A 57 14.76 2.42 10.53
N ASN A 58 14.93 3.34 9.56
CA ASN A 58 15.37 4.69 9.81
C ASN A 58 14.16 5.59 10.08
N TYR A 59 14.04 6.09 11.31
CA TYR A 59 12.97 6.97 11.77
C TYR A 59 13.23 8.46 11.50
N GLY A 60 14.35 8.85 10.88
CA GLY A 60 14.82 10.22 10.74
C GLY A 60 14.12 11.00 9.62
N PHE A 61 12.79 11.03 9.61
CA PHE A 61 11.99 11.81 8.67
C PHE A 61 10.69 12.31 9.31
N LYS A 62 10.00 13.20 8.61
CA LYS A 62 8.73 13.76 9.06
C LYS A 62 7.60 13.37 8.11
N ILE A 63 6.43 13.19 8.68
CA ILE A 63 5.17 13.01 7.98
C ILE A 63 4.19 14.09 8.43
N LYS A 64 3.07 14.19 7.76
CA LYS A 64 1.92 14.99 8.22
C LYS A 64 0.67 14.12 8.21
N ASP A 65 -0.20 14.34 9.18
CA ASP A 65 -1.53 13.76 9.19
C ASP A 65 -2.44 14.42 8.13
N LEU A 66 -3.67 13.98 8.05
CA LEU A 66 -4.63 14.51 7.07
C LEU A 66 -5.20 15.89 7.47
N GLU A 67 -5.00 16.34 8.70
CA GLU A 67 -5.30 17.67 9.18
C GLU A 67 -4.15 18.67 8.89
N GLY A 68 -3.00 18.16 8.39
CA GLY A 68 -1.82 18.95 8.04
C GLY A 68 -0.82 19.15 9.18
N ASN A 69 -1.02 18.50 10.34
CA ASN A 69 -0.07 18.56 11.44
C ASN A 69 1.18 17.78 11.11
N VAL A 70 2.34 18.40 11.25
CA VAL A 70 3.63 17.78 11.00
C VAL A 70 4.07 16.99 12.22
N LEU A 71 4.42 15.73 11.99
CA LEU A 71 4.80 14.77 13.02
C LEU A 71 6.21 14.25 12.74
N ASP A 72 7.04 14.15 13.78
CA ASP A 72 8.30 13.42 13.70
C ASP A 72 8.01 11.91 13.72
N PHE A 73 8.50 11.18 12.72
CA PHE A 73 8.23 9.73 12.64
C PHE A 73 8.82 8.96 13.84
N ALA A 74 9.83 9.53 14.49
CA ALA A 74 10.45 8.94 15.69
C ALA A 74 9.48 8.77 16.87
N GLN A 75 8.32 9.48 16.88
CA GLN A 75 7.29 9.29 17.91
C GLN A 75 6.69 7.88 17.95
N PHE A 76 6.80 7.13 16.84
CA PHE A 76 6.30 5.76 16.74
C PHE A 76 7.29 4.70 17.21
N LYS A 77 8.50 5.08 17.65
CA LYS A 77 9.47 4.12 18.23
C LYS A 77 8.85 3.40 19.42
N GLY A 78 9.20 2.13 19.56
CA GLY A 78 8.68 1.27 20.64
C GLY A 78 7.35 0.60 20.32
N LYS A 79 6.76 0.90 19.16
CA LYS A 79 5.58 0.19 18.66
C LYS A 79 5.96 -0.76 17.52
N VAL A 80 5.15 -1.78 17.29
CA VAL A 80 5.15 -2.52 16.04
C VAL A 80 4.50 -1.64 14.98
N LEU A 81 5.19 -1.41 13.86
CA LEU A 81 4.67 -0.56 12.79
C LEU A 81 4.24 -1.41 11.59
N PHE A 82 3.05 -1.14 11.11
CA PHE A 82 2.56 -1.55 9.80
C PHE A 82 2.58 -0.31 8.90
N ILE A 83 3.58 -0.19 8.02
CA ILE A 83 3.77 0.98 7.17
C ILE A 83 3.44 0.58 5.73
N ASN A 84 2.39 1.14 5.15
CA ASN A 84 1.99 0.89 3.77
C ASN A 84 2.17 2.15 2.92
N LEU A 85 2.99 2.05 1.88
CA LEU A 85 3.18 3.08 0.86
C LEU A 85 2.17 2.88 -0.27
N TRP A 86 1.34 3.89 -0.50
CA TRP A 86 0.23 3.81 -1.46
C TRP A 86 -0.05 5.15 -2.14
N ALA A 87 -0.99 5.17 -3.09
CA ALA A 87 -1.52 6.41 -3.68
C ALA A 87 -2.96 6.23 -4.19
N THR A 88 -3.70 7.33 -4.28
CA THR A 88 -5.10 7.30 -4.76
C THR A 88 -5.24 6.87 -6.21
N TRP A 89 -4.23 7.12 -7.04
CA TRP A 89 -4.17 6.73 -8.45
C TRP A 89 -3.68 5.29 -8.67
N CYS A 90 -3.16 4.64 -7.65
CA CYS A 90 -2.60 3.28 -7.72
C CYS A 90 -3.72 2.23 -7.63
N GLY A 91 -4.04 1.58 -8.75
CA GLY A 91 -5.05 0.52 -8.81
C GLY A 91 -4.76 -0.66 -7.88
N PRO A 92 -3.54 -1.25 -7.95
CA PRO A 92 -3.08 -2.30 -7.04
C PRO A 92 -3.22 -1.95 -5.55
N CYS A 93 -2.80 -0.72 -5.17
CA CYS A 93 -2.92 -0.24 -3.79
C CYS A 93 -4.38 -0.25 -3.31
N ARG A 94 -5.27 0.29 -4.16
CA ARG A 94 -6.71 0.34 -3.88
C ARG A 94 -7.34 -1.05 -3.73
N ALA A 95 -6.78 -2.07 -4.40
CA ALA A 95 -7.27 -3.44 -4.34
C ALA A 95 -6.95 -4.11 -2.99
N GLU A 96 -5.80 -3.81 -2.37
CA GLU A 96 -5.42 -4.41 -1.09
C GLU A 96 -6.01 -3.68 0.14
N MET A 97 -6.34 -2.38 0.04
CA MET A 97 -6.85 -1.59 1.18
C MET A 97 -8.02 -2.21 1.93
N PRO A 98 -9.01 -2.88 1.29
CA PRO A 98 -10.06 -3.57 2.04
C PRO A 98 -9.54 -4.71 2.93
N THR A 99 -8.42 -5.35 2.58
CA THR A 99 -7.79 -6.38 3.40
C THR A 99 -7.03 -5.78 4.58
N ILE A 100 -6.39 -4.63 4.35
CA ILE A 100 -5.73 -3.84 5.40
C ILE A 100 -6.77 -3.31 6.39
N GLN A 101 -7.92 -2.79 5.91
CA GLN A 101 -8.99 -2.34 6.82
C GLN A 101 -9.48 -3.45 7.72
N LYS A 102 -9.72 -4.65 7.19
CA LYS A 102 -10.13 -5.80 8.00
C LYS A 102 -9.08 -6.22 9.02
N LEU A 103 -7.80 -6.14 8.67
CA LEU A 103 -6.72 -6.37 9.63
C LEU A 103 -6.74 -5.29 10.72
N TYR A 104 -6.88 -4.02 10.33
CA TYR A 104 -6.97 -2.89 11.25
C TYR A 104 -8.17 -3.00 12.20
N ASP A 105 -9.35 -3.38 11.72
CA ASP A 105 -10.55 -3.59 12.55
C ASP A 105 -10.31 -4.61 13.66
N ASN A 106 -9.46 -5.61 13.40
CA ASN A 106 -9.17 -6.67 14.36
C ASN A 106 -8.04 -6.35 15.34
N ILE A 107 -7.03 -5.54 14.96
CA ILE A 107 -5.81 -5.35 15.75
C ILE A 107 -5.35 -3.90 15.85
N GLY A 108 -5.91 -2.99 15.07
CA GLY A 108 -5.48 -1.58 15.00
C GLY A 108 -5.72 -0.77 16.29
N HIS A 109 -6.49 -1.31 17.23
CA HIS A 109 -6.74 -0.71 18.54
C HIS A 109 -5.72 -1.15 19.61
N ASP A 110 -4.79 -2.05 19.29
CA ASP A 110 -3.71 -2.43 20.20
C ASP A 110 -2.72 -1.26 20.36
N PRO A 111 -2.50 -0.74 21.59
CA PRO A 111 -1.63 0.43 21.79
C PRO A 111 -0.16 0.19 21.39
N ASN A 112 0.23 -1.07 21.28
CA ASN A 112 1.58 -1.48 20.86
C ASN A 112 1.75 -1.57 19.33
N ILE A 113 0.67 -1.34 18.56
CA ILE A 113 0.71 -1.41 17.09
C ILE A 113 0.31 -0.05 16.51
N GLU A 114 1.03 0.39 15.50
CA GLU A 114 0.66 1.59 14.74
C GLU A 114 0.54 1.26 13.25
N PHE A 115 -0.59 1.65 12.66
CA PHE A 115 -0.81 1.57 11.22
C PHE A 115 -0.50 2.93 10.59
N VAL A 116 0.52 2.98 9.76
CA VAL A 116 0.94 4.18 9.04
C VAL A 116 0.62 4.01 7.56
N MET A 117 -0.55 4.48 7.13
CA MET A 117 -0.95 4.46 5.73
C MET A 117 -0.41 5.71 5.03
N LEU A 118 0.84 5.63 4.53
CA LEU A 118 1.60 6.73 3.97
C LEU A 118 1.31 6.90 2.47
N SER A 119 0.48 7.88 2.14
CA SER A 119 0.19 8.22 0.75
C SER A 119 1.35 9.00 0.13
N ILE A 120 1.80 8.57 -1.05
CA ILE A 120 2.79 9.29 -1.87
C ILE A 120 2.13 10.16 -2.95
N ASP A 121 0.84 10.50 -2.80
CA ASP A 121 0.20 11.54 -3.61
C ASP A 121 0.93 12.88 -3.38
N ARG A 122 0.82 13.79 -4.33
CA ARG A 122 1.44 15.11 -4.20
C ARG A 122 0.71 15.94 -3.16
N ASP A 123 1.37 16.88 -2.52
CA ASP A 123 0.79 17.77 -1.48
C ASP A 123 -0.51 18.44 -1.90
N LYS A 124 -0.62 18.88 -3.14
CA LYS A 124 -1.83 19.48 -3.71
C LYS A 124 -3.01 18.51 -3.86
N ASP A 125 -2.76 17.22 -3.75
CA ASP A 125 -3.76 16.16 -3.87
C ASP A 125 -4.26 15.68 -2.47
N LEU A 126 -3.89 16.34 -1.36
CA LEU A 126 -4.32 16.00 0.01
C LEU A 126 -5.84 15.82 0.13
N ASP A 127 -6.63 16.77 -0.39
CA ASP A 127 -8.10 16.68 -0.38
C ASP A 127 -8.64 15.45 -1.09
N LYS A 128 -7.91 14.96 -2.10
CA LYS A 128 -8.25 13.75 -2.83
C LYS A 128 -7.99 12.51 -1.98
N VAL A 129 -6.90 12.50 -1.21
CA VAL A 129 -6.58 11.42 -0.26
C VAL A 129 -7.67 11.35 0.81
N ILE A 130 -8.00 12.49 1.43
CA ILE A 130 -9.03 12.59 2.48
C ILE A 130 -10.38 12.07 1.96
N ARG A 131 -10.82 12.57 0.80
CA ARG A 131 -12.09 12.13 0.19
C ARG A 131 -12.09 10.64 -0.11
N TYR A 132 -11.00 10.12 -0.67
CA TYR A 132 -10.89 8.71 -0.99
C TYR A 132 -11.05 7.81 0.24
N LEU A 133 -10.34 8.11 1.33
CA LEU A 133 -10.44 7.33 2.57
C LEU A 133 -11.85 7.41 3.17
N LYS A 134 -12.43 8.60 3.22
CA LYS A 134 -13.79 8.84 3.73
C LYS A 134 -14.85 8.11 2.91
N ASP A 135 -14.82 8.24 1.58
CA ASP A 135 -15.83 7.65 0.68
C ASP A 135 -15.79 6.12 0.71
N LYS A 136 -14.63 5.54 1.03
CA LYS A 136 -14.44 4.09 1.20
C LYS A 136 -14.70 3.60 2.62
N GLY A 137 -14.90 4.50 3.58
CA GLY A 137 -15.14 4.17 4.97
C GLY A 137 -13.91 3.57 5.67
N TYR A 138 -12.70 3.94 5.24
CA TYR A 138 -11.47 3.51 5.92
C TYR A 138 -11.26 4.31 7.19
N THR A 139 -10.91 3.61 8.29
CA THR A 139 -10.79 4.18 9.63
C THR A 139 -9.36 4.18 10.18
N PHE A 140 -8.41 3.59 9.47
CA PHE A 140 -7.00 3.67 9.81
C PHE A 140 -6.44 5.08 9.57
N ASN A 141 -5.34 5.42 10.25
CA ASN A 141 -4.69 6.71 10.13
C ASN A 141 -3.99 6.85 8.77
N GLY A 142 -4.35 7.90 8.02
CA GLY A 142 -3.69 8.29 6.78
C GLY A 142 -2.64 9.37 7.03
N TYR A 143 -1.53 9.28 6.30
CA TYR A 143 -0.43 10.24 6.39
C TYR A 143 0.10 10.59 5.00
N MET A 144 0.81 11.71 4.90
CA MET A 144 1.58 12.13 3.74
C MET A 144 3.01 12.50 4.14
N PRO A 145 3.98 12.45 3.22
CA PRO A 145 5.32 12.95 3.50
C PRO A 145 5.31 14.43 3.89
N SER A 146 6.18 14.81 4.84
CA SER A 146 6.46 16.21 5.15
C SER A 146 7.94 16.49 4.91
N GLY A 147 8.30 16.64 3.64
CA GLY A 147 9.68 16.75 3.17
C GLY A 147 10.21 15.43 2.60
N TYR A 148 11.53 15.22 2.70
CA TYR A 148 12.18 14.04 2.15
C TYR A 148 11.92 12.80 3.00
N LEU A 149 11.59 11.69 2.34
CA LEU A 149 11.56 10.36 2.95
C LEU A 149 12.97 9.75 2.97
N THR A 150 13.20 8.82 3.89
CA THR A 150 14.46 8.05 3.94
C THR A 150 14.60 7.14 2.73
N ARG A 151 15.84 6.76 2.37
CA ARG A 151 16.12 5.85 1.24
C ARG A 151 15.40 4.50 1.35
N GLN A 152 15.12 4.03 2.55
CA GLN A 152 14.38 2.78 2.77
C GLN A 152 12.93 2.86 2.22
N LEU A 153 12.36 4.06 2.19
CA LEU A 153 11.01 4.32 1.67
C LEU A 153 11.02 4.73 0.18
N ASP A 154 12.20 4.84 -0.44
CA ASP A 154 12.35 4.97 -1.89
C ASP A 154 12.23 3.59 -2.54
N VAL A 155 11.00 3.14 -2.68
CA VAL A 155 10.66 1.79 -3.15
C VAL A 155 10.46 1.75 -4.67
N PRO A 156 10.81 0.64 -5.33
CA PRO A 156 10.72 0.53 -6.80
C PRO A 156 9.28 0.55 -7.31
N SER A 157 8.32 0.22 -6.46
CA SER A 157 6.90 0.19 -6.82
C SER A 157 6.00 0.30 -5.59
N ILE A 158 4.74 0.69 -5.81
CA ILE A 158 3.66 0.67 -4.80
C ILE A 158 2.54 -0.27 -5.27
N PRO A 159 1.83 -0.91 -4.34
CA PRO A 159 1.98 -0.80 -2.90
C PRO A 159 3.27 -1.48 -2.40
N THR A 160 3.85 -0.96 -1.35
CA THR A 160 4.90 -1.64 -0.58
C THR A 160 4.59 -1.49 0.90
N THR A 161 4.61 -2.61 1.62
CA THR A 161 4.33 -2.66 3.06
C THR A 161 5.55 -3.11 3.82
N PHE A 162 5.90 -2.39 4.87
CA PHE A 162 6.91 -2.79 5.85
C PHE A 162 6.22 -3.15 7.17
N VAL A 163 6.72 -4.18 7.84
CA VAL A 163 6.45 -4.42 9.26
C VAL A 163 7.73 -4.22 10.03
N VAL A 164 7.68 -3.36 11.04
CA VAL A 164 8.83 -3.01 11.88
C VAL A 164 8.52 -3.41 13.32
N SER A 165 9.44 -4.10 13.98
CA SER A 165 9.32 -4.49 15.39
C SER A 165 9.51 -3.31 16.35
N LYS A 166 9.17 -3.48 17.62
CA LYS A 166 9.34 -2.46 18.66
C LYS A 166 10.78 -1.94 18.79
N ASN A 167 11.77 -2.80 18.54
CA ASN A 167 13.19 -2.42 18.57
C ASN A 167 13.70 -1.82 17.24
N GLY A 168 12.82 -1.64 16.26
CA GLY A 168 13.14 -1.01 14.98
C GLY A 168 13.66 -1.96 13.90
N LYS A 169 13.71 -3.26 14.14
CA LYS A 169 14.10 -4.24 13.12
C LYS A 169 12.97 -4.39 12.08
N ILE A 170 13.31 -4.37 10.79
CA ILE A 170 12.37 -4.68 9.71
C ILE A 170 12.12 -6.18 9.71
N LEU A 171 10.88 -6.57 9.97
CA LEU A 171 10.47 -7.98 10.06
C LEU A 171 10.05 -8.54 8.71
N THR A 172 9.40 -7.74 7.87
CA THR A 172 9.03 -8.12 6.50
C THR A 172 8.84 -6.89 5.62
N LYS A 173 9.06 -7.06 4.32
CA LYS A 173 8.83 -6.08 3.27
C LYS A 173 8.08 -6.74 2.12
N GLU A 174 6.80 -6.44 2.01
CA GLU A 174 5.93 -6.93 0.94
C GLU A 174 5.88 -5.91 -0.20
N VAL A 175 6.21 -6.34 -1.41
CA VAL A 175 6.16 -5.49 -2.62
C VAL A 175 5.07 -6.00 -3.55
N GLY A 176 4.13 -5.12 -3.91
CA GLY A 176 2.96 -5.45 -4.71
C GLY A 176 1.73 -5.80 -3.88
N THR A 177 0.62 -6.04 -4.58
CA THR A 177 -0.69 -6.28 -3.96
C THR A 177 -0.69 -7.54 -3.12
N THR A 178 -1.06 -7.41 -1.85
CA THR A 178 -0.99 -8.49 -0.86
C THR A 178 -2.28 -8.57 -0.05
N ASN A 179 -2.70 -9.78 0.33
CA ASN A 179 -3.81 -9.99 1.25
C ASN A 179 -3.29 -10.06 2.69
N PHE A 180 -3.52 -9.00 3.45
CA PHE A 180 -3.14 -8.91 4.87
C PHE A 180 -4.20 -9.48 5.82
N ASN A 181 -5.44 -9.71 5.35
CA ASN A 181 -6.51 -10.28 6.17
C ASN A 181 -6.40 -11.81 6.27
N THR A 182 -5.32 -12.28 6.89
CA THR A 182 -5.10 -13.71 7.14
C THR A 182 -4.86 -13.97 8.62
N ASN A 183 -5.33 -15.11 9.13
CA ASN A 183 -5.08 -15.51 10.52
C ASN A 183 -3.58 -15.63 10.84
N ARG A 184 -2.77 -16.03 9.85
CA ARG A 184 -1.31 -16.12 9.99
C ARG A 184 -0.70 -14.75 10.25
N PHE A 185 -1.06 -13.76 9.43
CA PHE A 185 -0.50 -12.41 9.53
C PHE A 185 -1.00 -11.68 10.78
N PHE A 186 -2.28 -11.85 11.14
CA PHE A 186 -2.84 -11.36 12.40
C PHE A 186 -2.05 -11.89 13.61
N LYS A 187 -1.85 -13.23 13.70
CA LYS A 187 -1.09 -13.85 14.79
C LYS A 187 0.35 -13.38 14.83
N PHE A 188 0.96 -13.17 13.67
CA PHE A 188 2.32 -12.64 13.57
C PHE A 188 2.42 -11.24 14.18
N LEU A 189 1.57 -10.28 13.77
CA LEU A 189 1.58 -8.92 14.33
C LEU A 189 1.28 -8.93 15.83
N LYS A 190 0.32 -9.74 16.27
CA LYS A 190 -0.03 -9.85 17.69
C LYS A 190 1.15 -10.39 18.51
N ALA A 191 1.80 -11.43 18.05
CA ALA A 191 2.97 -11.99 18.72
C ALA A 191 4.14 -11.00 18.81
N GLU A 192 4.34 -10.14 17.79
CA GLU A 192 5.34 -9.08 17.84
C GLU A 192 4.94 -7.94 18.81
N ALA A 193 3.65 -7.64 18.90
CA ALA A 193 3.14 -6.63 19.81
C ALA A 193 3.21 -7.06 21.29
N ASP A 194 3.18 -8.36 21.56
CA ASP A 194 3.23 -8.92 22.92
C ASP A 194 4.66 -9.13 23.44
N LYS A 195 5.70 -8.95 22.60
CA LYS A 195 7.13 -8.92 23.02
C LYS A 195 7.45 -7.59 23.70
#